data_580765ef7b8a550e855ca8a0acfaa291
#
_entry.id   580765ef7b8a550e855ca8a0acfaa291
#
_cell.length_a   1.000
_cell.length_b   1.000
_cell.length_c   1.000
_cell.angle_alpha   90.00
_cell.angle_beta   90.00
_cell.angle_gamma   90.00
#
_symmetry.space_group_name_H-M   'P 1'
#
loop_
_entity.id
_entity.type
_entity.pdbx_description
1 polymer ?
#
loop_
_entity_poly.entity_id
_entity_poly.type
_entity_poly.pdbx_seq_one_letter_code
_entity_poly.pdbx_strand_id
1 'polypeptide(L)'
;MPEPTSSLKVERRTTTLRELALEKMRSAILDSRFQPGDRLVERALCEELGVSRTVVREVLRHLETEGLVDTLPNQGPIVAVLDPQTATEIYEIRGLLEGEAAAACARLADPASVEELAALIDRIALAFHDQDLRAVRAFTTAFYECMFTAGHKHVAWEIVQSLTARINRLRAMTIASDDRGTQAVQEMRQILAAIRVADEAAAHSAAVMHVRRVADIAGTLLVEGQEHLSLKRAG
;
A
#
# COMPACT_ATOMS: atom_id res chain seq x y z
N MET A 1 -7.79 -11.55 52.90
CA MET A 1 -7.86 -10.72 51.67
C MET A 1 -7.63 -11.61 50.48
N PRO A 2 -8.60 -11.84 49.59
CA PRO A 2 -8.35 -12.60 48.39
C PRO A 2 -7.59 -11.75 47.37
N GLU A 3 -6.51 -12.31 46.80
CA GLU A 3 -5.74 -11.72 45.72
C GLU A 3 -6.60 -11.54 44.45
N PRO A 4 -6.38 -10.48 43.65
CA PRO A 4 -7.07 -10.30 42.39
C PRO A 4 -6.37 -11.17 41.33
N THR A 5 -6.85 -12.39 41.14
CA THR A 5 -6.47 -13.22 40.01
C THR A 5 -7.32 -12.84 38.80
N SER A 6 -6.96 -11.78 38.10
CA SER A 6 -7.42 -11.56 36.72
C SER A 6 -6.18 -11.44 35.83
N SER A 7 -5.65 -12.58 35.44
CA SER A 7 -4.66 -12.64 34.40
C SER A 7 -5.38 -12.59 33.04
N LEU A 8 -5.46 -11.42 32.42
CA LEU A 8 -5.79 -11.23 31.02
C LEU A 8 -4.64 -11.68 30.08
N LYS A 9 -3.91 -12.71 30.50
CA LYS A 9 -2.71 -13.20 29.83
C LYS A 9 -3.11 -13.90 28.53
N VAL A 10 -2.95 -13.18 27.40
CA VAL A 10 -2.95 -13.80 26.07
C VAL A 10 -1.51 -14.24 25.79
N GLU A 11 -1.29 -15.55 25.70
CA GLU A 11 0.00 -16.06 25.25
C GLU A 11 0.23 -15.70 23.78
N ARG A 12 1.39 -15.13 23.45
CA ARG A 12 1.82 -14.88 22.08
C ARG A 12 1.97 -16.21 21.37
N ARG A 13 1.03 -16.52 20.48
CA ARG A 13 1.17 -17.63 19.54
C ARG A 13 1.97 -17.16 18.32
N THR A 14 2.79 -18.07 17.77
CA THR A 14 3.28 -18.02 16.38
C THR A 14 2.15 -17.68 15.42
N THR A 15 2.47 -17.01 14.30
CA THR A 15 1.53 -16.60 13.25
C THR A 15 0.39 -17.59 13.05
N THR A 16 -0.83 -17.13 13.20
CA THR A 16 -2.02 -17.98 13.09
C THR A 16 -2.30 -18.36 11.63
N LEU A 17 -3.00 -19.49 11.44
CA LEU A 17 -3.44 -19.92 10.11
C LEU A 17 -4.29 -18.85 9.40
N ARG A 18 -5.07 -18.08 10.18
CA ARG A 18 -5.85 -16.93 9.70
C ARG A 18 -4.94 -15.83 9.16
N GLU A 19 -3.88 -15.47 9.87
CA GLU A 19 -2.92 -14.43 9.43
C GLU A 19 -2.18 -14.86 8.16
N LEU A 20 -1.78 -16.13 8.07
CA LEU A 20 -1.16 -16.67 6.86
C LEU A 20 -2.12 -16.66 5.67
N ALA A 21 -3.38 -17.04 5.88
CA ALA A 21 -4.40 -17.00 4.83
C ALA A 21 -4.72 -15.58 4.39
N LEU A 22 -4.79 -14.63 5.33
CA LEU A 22 -4.99 -13.20 5.05
C LEU A 22 -3.87 -12.66 4.17
N GLU A 23 -2.61 -12.93 4.52
CA GLU A 23 -1.47 -12.43 3.75
C GLU A 23 -1.40 -13.06 2.35
N LYS A 24 -1.70 -14.35 2.23
CA LYS A 24 -1.78 -15.01 0.92
C LYS A 24 -2.87 -14.42 0.03
N MET A 25 -4.06 -14.16 0.59
CA MET A 25 -5.16 -13.54 -0.16
C MET A 25 -4.83 -12.11 -0.57
N ARG A 26 -4.25 -11.31 0.35
CA ARG A 26 -3.79 -9.94 0.05
C ARG A 26 -2.78 -9.95 -1.10
N SER A 27 -1.76 -10.81 -1.04
CA SER A 27 -0.77 -10.95 -2.10
C SER A 27 -1.41 -11.37 -3.42
N ALA A 28 -2.35 -12.32 -3.41
CA ALA A 28 -3.03 -12.79 -4.63
C ALA A 28 -3.84 -11.67 -5.31
N ILE A 29 -4.47 -10.77 -4.54
CA ILE A 29 -5.17 -9.60 -5.09
C ILE A 29 -4.17 -8.58 -5.64
N LEU A 30 -3.09 -8.27 -4.90
CA LEU A 30 -2.07 -7.30 -5.31
C LEU A 30 -1.25 -7.77 -6.52
N ASP A 31 -1.04 -9.07 -6.67
CA ASP A 31 -0.34 -9.69 -7.80
C ASP A 31 -1.29 -9.99 -8.98
N SER A 32 -2.51 -9.44 -8.93
CA SER A 32 -3.52 -9.55 -9.99
C SER A 32 -3.95 -10.97 -10.35
N ARG A 33 -3.77 -11.93 -9.44
CA ARG A 33 -4.32 -13.29 -9.59
C ARG A 33 -5.86 -13.27 -9.55
N PHE A 34 -6.41 -12.38 -8.73
CA PHE A 34 -7.83 -12.02 -8.74
C PHE A 34 -7.97 -10.60 -9.28
N GLN A 35 -8.75 -10.45 -10.35
CA GLN A 35 -8.98 -9.17 -11.00
C GLN A 35 -10.06 -8.35 -10.30
N PRO A 36 -10.07 -7.01 -10.45
CA PRO A 36 -11.17 -6.17 -9.98
C PRO A 36 -12.53 -6.69 -10.47
N GLY A 37 -13.47 -6.87 -9.55
CA GLY A 37 -14.79 -7.41 -9.81
C GLY A 37 -14.90 -8.95 -9.83
N ASP A 38 -13.80 -9.67 -9.74
CA ASP A 38 -13.83 -11.12 -9.63
C ASP A 38 -14.54 -11.59 -8.37
N ARG A 39 -15.40 -12.59 -8.52
CA ARG A 39 -16.13 -13.17 -7.40
C ARG A 39 -15.24 -14.09 -6.57
N LEU A 40 -15.19 -13.84 -5.27
CA LEU A 40 -14.42 -14.62 -4.31
C LEU A 40 -15.31 -15.73 -3.69
N VAL A 41 -15.30 -16.92 -4.32
CA VAL A 41 -16.16 -18.02 -3.91
C VAL A 41 -15.59 -18.73 -2.70
N GLU A 42 -16.26 -18.63 -1.54
CA GLU A 42 -15.81 -19.19 -0.25
C GLU A 42 -15.37 -20.66 -0.36
N ARG A 43 -16.13 -21.50 -1.08
CA ARG A 43 -15.81 -22.92 -1.21
C ARG A 43 -14.48 -23.15 -1.92
N ALA A 44 -14.27 -22.46 -3.02
CA ALA A 44 -13.03 -22.57 -3.78
C ALA A 44 -11.82 -22.07 -2.96
N LEU A 45 -12.01 -20.96 -2.22
CA LEU A 45 -10.98 -20.42 -1.35
C LEU A 45 -10.65 -21.36 -0.17
N CYS A 46 -11.64 -22.08 0.39
CA CYS A 46 -11.37 -23.10 1.41
C CYS A 46 -10.48 -24.23 0.87
N GLU A 47 -10.76 -24.71 -0.31
CA GLU A 47 -10.01 -25.78 -0.98
C GLU A 47 -8.59 -25.31 -1.31
N GLU A 48 -8.46 -24.11 -1.85
CA GLU A 48 -7.17 -23.56 -2.29
C GLU A 48 -6.26 -23.18 -1.13
N LEU A 49 -6.78 -22.54 -0.08
CA LEU A 49 -6.01 -22.10 1.09
C LEU A 49 -5.82 -23.23 2.12
N GLY A 50 -6.55 -24.32 2.02
CA GLY A 50 -6.50 -25.42 3.00
C GLY A 50 -7.04 -25.01 4.38
N VAL A 51 -8.02 -24.11 4.43
CA VAL A 51 -8.57 -23.59 5.69
C VAL A 51 -10.08 -23.76 5.77
N SER A 52 -10.63 -23.64 6.99
CA SER A 52 -12.08 -23.75 7.21
C SER A 52 -12.85 -22.56 6.62
N ARG A 53 -14.16 -22.76 6.37
CA ARG A 53 -15.06 -21.70 5.90
C ARG A 53 -15.11 -20.51 6.86
N THR A 54 -15.01 -20.75 8.15
CA THR A 54 -14.98 -19.68 9.18
C THR A 54 -13.75 -18.80 8.97
N VAL A 55 -12.57 -19.40 8.79
CA VAL A 55 -11.32 -18.65 8.53
C VAL A 55 -11.42 -17.84 7.23
N VAL A 56 -11.95 -18.43 6.15
CA VAL A 56 -12.15 -17.71 4.87
C VAL A 56 -13.06 -16.49 5.07
N ARG A 57 -14.17 -16.62 5.77
CA ARG A 57 -15.07 -15.50 6.04
C ARG A 57 -14.43 -14.39 6.88
N GLU A 58 -13.63 -14.75 7.88
CA GLU A 58 -12.87 -13.78 8.67
C GLU A 58 -11.83 -13.04 7.83
N VAL A 59 -11.12 -13.77 6.96
CA VAL A 59 -10.17 -13.19 6.01
C VAL A 59 -10.85 -12.22 5.05
N LEU A 60 -11.98 -12.62 4.44
CA LEU A 60 -12.72 -11.77 3.51
C LEU A 60 -13.26 -10.50 4.20
N ARG A 61 -13.80 -10.62 5.42
CA ARG A 61 -14.23 -9.45 6.20
C ARG A 61 -13.06 -8.52 6.52
N HIS A 62 -11.89 -9.08 6.85
CA HIS A 62 -10.71 -8.26 7.11
C HIS A 62 -10.26 -7.52 5.84
N LEU A 63 -10.21 -8.21 4.69
CA LEU A 63 -9.91 -7.57 3.40
C LEU A 63 -10.95 -6.52 2.99
N GLU A 64 -12.20 -6.69 3.41
CA GLU A 64 -13.26 -5.68 3.22
C GLU A 64 -12.98 -4.42 4.05
N THR A 65 -12.53 -4.55 5.31
CA THR A 65 -12.09 -3.39 6.10
C THR A 65 -10.87 -2.68 5.51
N GLU A 66 -10.01 -3.42 4.82
CA GLU A 66 -8.87 -2.86 4.07
C GLU A 66 -9.27 -2.23 2.72
N GLY A 67 -10.52 -2.44 2.27
CA GLY A 67 -11.01 -1.97 0.97
C GLY A 67 -10.43 -2.72 -0.23
N LEU A 68 -9.99 -3.96 -0.04
CA LEU A 68 -9.57 -4.88 -1.11
C LEU A 68 -10.69 -5.80 -1.59
N VAL A 69 -11.74 -5.95 -0.78
CA VAL A 69 -12.92 -6.75 -1.07
C VAL A 69 -14.16 -5.88 -0.83
N ASP A 70 -15.17 -6.03 -1.67
CA ASP A 70 -16.51 -5.49 -1.50
C ASP A 70 -17.51 -6.63 -1.40
N THR A 71 -18.57 -6.46 -0.60
CA THR A 71 -19.66 -7.43 -0.55
C THR A 71 -20.89 -6.86 -1.27
N LEU A 72 -21.20 -7.41 -2.42
CA LEU A 72 -22.38 -6.99 -3.19
C LEU A 72 -23.63 -7.79 -2.79
N PRO A 73 -24.81 -7.12 -2.67
CA PRO A 73 -26.08 -7.82 -2.45
C PRO A 73 -26.29 -8.90 -3.51
N ASN A 74 -26.66 -10.11 -3.09
CA ASN A 74 -26.95 -11.27 -3.93
C ASN A 74 -25.77 -11.85 -4.74
N GLN A 75 -24.58 -11.22 -4.73
CA GLN A 75 -23.40 -11.74 -5.44
C GLN A 75 -22.33 -12.24 -4.45
N GLY A 76 -22.35 -11.74 -3.22
CA GLY A 76 -21.34 -12.04 -2.20
C GLY A 76 -20.04 -11.24 -2.38
N PRO A 77 -18.93 -11.72 -1.81
CA PRO A 77 -17.66 -11.01 -1.84
C PRO A 77 -17.03 -11.03 -3.24
N ILE A 78 -16.57 -9.85 -3.65
CA ILE A 78 -15.83 -9.61 -4.91
C ILE A 78 -14.53 -8.86 -4.60
N VAL A 79 -13.55 -8.94 -5.49
CA VAL A 79 -12.41 -8.02 -5.43
C VAL A 79 -12.93 -6.60 -5.66
N ALA A 80 -12.64 -5.70 -4.75
CA ALA A 80 -13.14 -4.32 -4.82
C ALA A 80 -12.77 -3.67 -6.16
N VAL A 81 -13.65 -2.87 -6.71
CA VAL A 81 -13.35 -2.03 -7.88
C VAL A 81 -13.05 -0.64 -7.37
N LEU A 82 -11.81 -0.21 -7.47
CA LEU A 82 -11.43 1.11 -7.03
C LEU A 82 -11.97 2.15 -8.01
N ASP A 83 -12.81 3.05 -7.52
CA ASP A 83 -13.29 4.14 -8.34
C ASP A 83 -12.28 5.30 -8.42
N PRO A 84 -12.24 6.07 -9.54
CA PRO A 84 -11.29 7.16 -9.73
C PRO A 84 -11.38 8.25 -8.68
N GLN A 85 -12.57 8.54 -8.16
CA GLN A 85 -12.76 9.58 -7.14
C GLN A 85 -12.09 9.17 -5.83
N THR A 86 -12.33 7.95 -5.34
CA THR A 86 -11.67 7.41 -4.15
C THR A 86 -10.15 7.37 -4.32
N ALA A 87 -9.66 7.02 -5.52
CA ALA A 87 -8.23 7.04 -5.80
C ALA A 87 -7.66 8.47 -5.70
N THR A 88 -8.35 9.46 -6.25
CA THR A 88 -7.96 10.87 -6.15
C THR A 88 -7.86 11.31 -4.69
N GLU A 89 -8.87 11.05 -3.88
CA GLU A 89 -8.88 11.38 -2.45
C GLU A 89 -7.72 10.73 -1.68
N ILE A 90 -7.42 9.46 -1.98
CA ILE A 90 -6.26 8.77 -1.38
C ILE A 90 -4.95 9.49 -1.74
N TYR A 91 -4.77 9.91 -2.99
CA TYR A 91 -3.57 10.63 -3.41
C TYR A 91 -3.49 12.04 -2.84
N GLU A 92 -4.61 12.73 -2.66
CA GLU A 92 -4.66 14.03 -1.98
C GLU A 92 -4.19 13.89 -0.53
N ILE A 93 -4.72 12.92 0.23
CA ILE A 93 -4.30 12.64 1.60
C ILE A 93 -2.81 12.28 1.66
N ARG A 94 -2.34 11.44 0.74
CA ARG A 94 -0.91 11.10 0.65
C ARG A 94 -0.05 12.33 0.40
N GLY A 95 -0.43 13.18 -0.56
CA GLY A 95 0.31 14.40 -0.88
C GLY A 95 0.48 15.32 0.33
N LEU A 96 -0.59 15.51 1.11
CA LEU A 96 -0.57 16.30 2.33
C LEU A 96 0.36 15.70 3.41
N LEU A 97 0.21 14.40 3.68
CA LEU A 97 0.93 13.74 4.77
C LEU A 97 2.39 13.44 4.41
N GLU A 98 2.65 12.98 3.17
CA GLU A 98 4.00 12.67 2.71
C GLU A 98 4.83 13.95 2.50
N GLY A 99 4.22 15.03 2.01
CA GLY A 99 4.88 16.34 1.91
C GLY A 99 5.32 16.86 3.28
N GLU A 100 4.43 16.84 4.26
CA GLU A 100 4.74 17.27 5.61
C GLU A 100 5.79 16.36 6.31
N ALA A 101 5.75 15.05 6.04
CA ALA A 101 6.73 14.12 6.56
C ALA A 101 8.13 14.37 5.96
N ALA A 102 8.22 14.65 4.66
CA ALA A 102 9.46 14.98 3.99
C ALA A 102 10.07 16.30 4.52
N ALA A 103 9.26 17.34 4.70
CA ALA A 103 9.71 18.60 5.31
C ALA A 103 10.22 18.39 6.74
N ALA A 104 9.48 17.64 7.56
CA ALA A 104 9.88 17.35 8.93
C ALA A 104 11.17 16.50 8.99
N CYS A 105 11.32 15.53 8.08
CA CYS A 105 12.55 14.75 7.94
C CYS A 105 13.73 15.66 7.56
N ALA A 106 13.54 16.59 6.62
CA ALA A 106 14.56 17.57 6.22
C ALA A 106 14.96 18.50 7.37
N ARG A 107 14.02 18.94 8.20
CA ARG A 107 14.29 19.78 9.38
C ARG A 107 15.24 19.11 10.36
N LEU A 108 15.11 17.80 10.55
CA LEU A 108 15.94 17.02 11.46
C LEU A 108 17.24 16.56 10.80
N ALA A 109 17.17 16.18 9.52
CA ALA A 109 18.28 15.75 8.66
C ALA A 109 19.26 14.78 9.36
N ASP A 110 18.71 13.84 10.16
CA ASP A 110 19.53 12.87 10.88
C ASP A 110 20.37 12.03 9.91
N PRO A 111 21.70 11.96 10.05
CA PRO A 111 22.57 11.29 9.12
C PRO A 111 22.25 9.79 8.91
N ALA A 112 21.87 9.08 9.99
CA ALA A 112 21.55 7.66 9.90
C ALA A 112 20.28 7.44 9.09
N SER A 113 19.26 8.26 9.30
CA SER A 113 18.00 8.22 8.51
C SER A 113 18.23 8.58 7.04
N VAL A 114 19.11 9.54 6.76
CA VAL A 114 19.50 9.93 5.39
C VAL A 114 20.21 8.78 4.66
N GLU A 115 21.08 8.06 5.34
CA GLU A 115 21.77 6.89 4.78
C GLU A 115 20.79 5.73 4.53
N GLU A 116 19.86 5.48 5.47
CA GLU A 116 18.84 4.45 5.31
C GLU A 116 17.90 4.75 4.13
N LEU A 117 17.43 6.00 4.00
CA LEU A 117 16.63 6.43 2.85
C LEU A 117 17.39 6.23 1.53
N ALA A 118 18.69 6.53 1.49
CA ALA A 118 19.53 6.31 0.31
C ALA A 118 19.62 4.81 -0.05
N ALA A 119 19.90 3.96 0.94
CA ALA A 119 19.98 2.52 0.75
C ALA A 119 18.64 1.92 0.27
N LEU A 120 17.51 2.43 0.79
CA LEU A 120 16.18 1.99 0.34
C LEU A 120 15.90 2.39 -1.11
N ILE A 121 16.30 3.59 -1.55
CA ILE A 121 16.19 4.00 -2.95
C ILE A 121 17.01 3.10 -3.87
N ASP A 122 18.23 2.74 -3.48
CA ASP A 122 19.07 1.85 -4.28
C ASP A 122 18.47 0.42 -4.35
N ARG A 123 17.88 -0.07 -3.27
CA ARG A 123 17.13 -1.35 -3.28
C ARG A 123 15.89 -1.28 -4.17
N ILE A 124 15.18 -0.17 -4.19
CA ILE A 124 14.03 0.07 -5.09
C ILE A 124 14.52 0.05 -6.55
N ALA A 125 15.64 0.74 -6.86
CA ALA A 125 16.22 0.76 -8.19
C ALA A 125 16.62 -0.65 -8.67
N LEU A 126 17.27 -1.43 -7.82
CA LEU A 126 17.62 -2.82 -8.10
C LEU A 126 16.39 -3.70 -8.33
N ALA A 127 15.37 -3.57 -7.48
CA ALA A 127 14.12 -4.32 -7.61
C ALA A 127 13.38 -4.01 -8.92
N PHE A 128 13.40 -2.76 -9.39
CA PHE A 128 12.88 -2.40 -10.72
C PHE A 128 13.72 -3.02 -11.84
N HIS A 129 15.05 -2.99 -11.73
CA HIS A 129 15.94 -3.63 -12.70
C HIS A 129 15.67 -5.13 -12.82
N ASP A 130 15.48 -5.80 -11.70
CA ASP A 130 15.24 -7.24 -11.61
C ASP A 130 13.76 -7.62 -11.90
N GLN A 131 12.91 -6.63 -12.17
CA GLN A 131 11.47 -6.77 -12.37
C GLN A 131 10.72 -7.42 -11.19
N ASP A 132 11.29 -7.35 -9.99
CA ASP A 132 10.65 -7.80 -8.75
C ASP A 132 9.71 -6.73 -8.20
N LEU A 133 8.52 -6.63 -8.81
CA LEU A 133 7.50 -5.65 -8.42
C LEU A 133 7.02 -5.83 -6.97
N ARG A 134 7.18 -7.03 -6.41
CA ARG A 134 6.86 -7.28 -4.99
C ARG A 134 7.90 -6.61 -4.08
N ALA A 135 9.17 -6.78 -4.39
CA ALA A 135 10.26 -6.08 -3.69
C ALA A 135 10.14 -4.56 -3.85
N VAL A 136 9.80 -4.05 -5.06
CA VAL A 136 9.51 -2.62 -5.27
C VAL A 136 8.47 -2.11 -4.30
N ARG A 137 7.32 -2.79 -4.16
CA ARG A 137 6.25 -2.38 -3.22
C ARG A 137 6.74 -2.38 -1.78
N ALA A 138 7.46 -3.43 -1.37
CA ALA A 138 7.97 -3.56 0.00
C ALA A 138 8.98 -2.46 0.35
N PHE A 139 9.98 -2.23 -0.50
CA PHE A 139 11.01 -1.21 -0.25
C PHE A 139 10.46 0.20 -0.37
N THR A 140 9.48 0.46 -1.24
CA THR A 140 8.80 1.75 -1.30
C THR A 140 8.02 2.01 0.00
N THR A 141 7.35 1.00 0.57
CA THR A 141 6.68 1.14 1.87
C THR A 141 7.69 1.45 2.97
N ALA A 142 8.83 0.73 3.01
CA ALA A 142 9.90 0.97 3.98
C ALA A 142 10.52 2.38 3.84
N PHE A 143 10.66 2.90 2.62
CA PHE A 143 11.13 4.27 2.37
C PHE A 143 10.22 5.31 3.03
N TYR A 144 8.90 5.18 2.86
CA TYR A 144 7.97 6.09 3.52
C TYR A 144 7.97 5.92 5.03
N GLU A 145 7.98 4.69 5.54
CA GLU A 145 8.07 4.42 6.98
C GLU A 145 9.30 5.10 7.59
N CYS A 146 10.46 4.95 6.97
CA CYS A 146 11.69 5.61 7.38
C CYS A 146 11.53 7.13 7.40
N MET A 147 10.99 7.72 6.32
CA MET A 147 10.79 9.18 6.19
C MET A 147 9.83 9.73 7.27
N PHE A 148 8.69 9.07 7.49
CA PHE A 148 7.72 9.46 8.52
C PHE A 148 8.32 9.33 9.94
N THR A 149 9.05 8.25 10.21
CA THR A 149 9.69 7.99 11.50
C THR A 149 10.78 9.01 11.78
N ALA A 150 11.66 9.28 10.80
CA ALA A 150 12.71 10.28 10.89
C ALA A 150 12.16 11.70 11.10
N GLY A 151 11.00 12.01 10.50
CA GLY A 151 10.29 13.27 10.72
C GLY A 151 9.45 13.32 12.00
N HIS A 152 9.46 12.29 12.86
CA HIS A 152 8.60 12.14 14.04
C HIS A 152 7.09 12.30 13.73
N LYS A 153 6.64 11.87 12.58
CA LYS A 153 5.23 11.94 12.11
C LYS A 153 4.49 10.62 12.31
N HIS A 154 4.55 10.04 13.50
CA HIS A 154 4.01 8.70 13.79
C HIS A 154 2.50 8.60 13.57
N VAL A 155 1.71 9.59 14.03
CA VAL A 155 0.25 9.58 13.81
C VAL A 155 -0.09 9.69 12.33
N ALA A 156 0.64 10.51 11.56
CA ALA A 156 0.45 10.62 10.12
C ALA A 156 0.79 9.29 9.43
N TRP A 157 1.83 8.58 9.89
CA TRP A 157 2.15 7.25 9.40
C TRP A 157 1.05 6.23 9.70
N GLU A 158 0.47 6.23 10.90
CA GLU A 158 -0.67 5.37 11.23
C GLU A 158 -1.87 5.60 10.29
N ILE A 159 -2.15 6.86 9.92
CA ILE A 159 -3.20 7.17 8.94
C ILE A 159 -2.84 6.60 7.56
N VAL A 160 -1.61 6.80 7.07
CA VAL A 160 -1.15 6.22 5.80
C VAL A 160 -1.20 4.69 5.86
N GLN A 161 -0.79 4.08 6.97
CA GLN A 161 -0.88 2.63 7.17
C GLN A 161 -2.32 2.11 7.08
N SER A 162 -3.30 2.84 7.59
CA SER A 162 -4.72 2.44 7.47
C SER A 162 -5.22 2.38 6.02
N LEU A 163 -4.55 3.08 5.11
CA LEU A 163 -4.83 3.09 3.68
C LEU A 163 -3.87 2.19 2.87
N THR A 164 -2.91 1.52 3.55
CA THR A 164 -1.79 0.83 2.89
C THR A 164 -2.25 -0.22 1.87
N ALA A 165 -3.31 -0.95 2.14
CA ALA A 165 -3.82 -1.96 1.22
C ALA A 165 -4.30 -1.32 -0.11
N ARG A 166 -5.05 -0.22 -0.03
CA ARG A 166 -5.53 0.55 -1.19
C ARG A 166 -4.36 1.23 -1.92
N ILE A 167 -3.42 1.83 -1.17
CA ILE A 167 -2.21 2.43 -1.73
C ILE A 167 -1.37 1.38 -2.47
N ASN A 168 -1.17 0.20 -1.90
CA ASN A 168 -0.41 -0.86 -2.54
C ASN A 168 -1.10 -1.39 -3.79
N ARG A 169 -2.42 -1.42 -3.82
CA ARG A 169 -3.19 -1.76 -5.01
C ARG A 169 -3.00 -0.72 -6.13
N LEU A 170 -3.14 0.57 -5.82
CA LEU A 170 -2.85 1.65 -6.76
C LEU A 170 -1.41 1.59 -7.25
N ARG A 171 -0.47 1.36 -6.33
CA ARG A 171 0.95 1.19 -6.65
C ARG A 171 1.19 -0.01 -7.57
N ALA A 172 0.55 -1.15 -7.33
CA ALA A 172 0.67 -2.33 -8.19
C ALA A 172 0.26 -2.05 -9.65
N MET A 173 -0.74 -1.17 -9.86
CA MET A 173 -1.14 -0.74 -11.19
C MET A 173 -0.11 0.20 -11.84
N THR A 174 0.43 1.16 -11.08
CA THR A 174 1.29 2.22 -11.62
C THR A 174 2.75 1.79 -11.83
N ILE A 175 3.31 0.90 -10.99
CA ILE A 175 4.72 0.47 -11.10
C ILE A 175 5.00 -0.37 -12.35
N ALA A 176 3.98 -0.94 -12.96
CA ALA A 176 4.08 -1.74 -14.18
C ALA A 176 4.02 -0.89 -15.45
N SER A 177 3.76 0.43 -15.35
CA SER A 177 3.74 1.32 -16.52
C SER A 177 5.14 1.62 -17.04
N ASP A 178 5.22 1.91 -18.34
CA ASP A 178 6.50 2.17 -19.03
C ASP A 178 7.30 3.30 -18.38
N ASP A 179 8.63 3.12 -18.28
CA ASP A 179 9.59 4.06 -17.69
C ASP A 179 9.33 4.46 -16.23
N ARG A 180 8.28 3.92 -15.57
CA ARG A 180 7.93 4.32 -14.20
C ARG A 180 9.06 4.06 -13.21
N GLY A 181 9.79 2.97 -13.37
CA GLY A 181 10.92 2.61 -12.50
C GLY A 181 11.97 3.70 -12.44
N THR A 182 12.45 4.13 -13.60
CA THR A 182 13.46 5.20 -13.73
C THR A 182 12.97 6.51 -13.15
N GLN A 183 11.73 6.92 -13.49
CA GLN A 183 11.12 8.15 -13.00
C GLN A 183 10.92 8.13 -11.47
N ALA A 184 10.38 7.05 -10.92
CA ALA A 184 10.13 6.93 -9.48
C ALA A 184 11.43 7.04 -8.67
N VAL A 185 12.48 6.35 -9.08
CA VAL A 185 13.79 6.41 -8.44
C VAL A 185 14.39 7.82 -8.51
N GLN A 186 14.25 8.50 -9.65
CA GLN A 186 14.71 9.88 -9.80
C GLN A 186 13.95 10.84 -8.88
N GLU A 187 12.62 10.71 -8.80
CA GLU A 187 11.77 11.51 -7.92
C GLU A 187 12.14 11.31 -6.44
N MET A 188 12.32 10.06 -6.00
CA MET A 188 12.76 9.76 -4.64
C MET A 188 14.15 10.30 -4.32
N ARG A 189 15.07 10.28 -5.29
CA ARG A 189 16.38 10.90 -5.14
C ARG A 189 16.30 12.43 -5.02
N GLN A 190 15.31 13.08 -5.65
CA GLN A 190 15.08 14.53 -5.48
C GLN A 190 14.59 14.83 -4.05
N ILE A 191 13.66 14.02 -3.51
CA ILE A 191 13.22 14.15 -2.11
C ILE A 191 14.43 14.01 -1.18
N LEU A 192 15.23 12.95 -1.34
CA LEU A 192 16.41 12.71 -0.52
C LEU A 192 17.45 13.83 -0.63
N ALA A 193 17.65 14.39 -1.82
CA ALA A 193 18.60 15.50 -2.04
C ALA A 193 18.19 16.73 -1.23
N ALA A 194 16.89 17.07 -1.20
CA ALA A 194 16.38 18.18 -0.41
C ALA A 194 16.50 17.90 1.10
N ILE A 195 16.22 16.67 1.55
CA ILE A 195 16.40 16.25 2.94
C ILE A 195 17.87 16.39 3.38
N ARG A 196 18.83 15.98 2.54
CA ARG A 196 20.27 16.05 2.84
C ARG A 196 20.79 17.45 3.09
N VAL A 197 20.20 18.44 2.43
CA VAL A 197 20.60 19.86 2.59
C VAL A 197 19.68 20.62 3.56
N ALA A 198 18.83 19.90 4.28
CA ALA A 198 17.87 20.45 5.25
C ALA A 198 16.92 21.50 4.64
N ASP A 199 16.59 21.38 3.35
CA ASP A 199 15.62 22.26 2.68
C ASP A 199 14.21 21.69 2.82
N GLU A 200 13.50 22.15 3.85
CA GLU A 200 12.13 21.72 4.17
C GLU A 200 11.15 21.98 3.01
N ALA A 201 11.25 23.15 2.40
CA ALA A 201 10.32 23.56 1.33
C ALA A 201 10.52 22.74 0.05
N ALA A 202 11.79 22.50 -0.31
CA ALA A 202 12.13 21.66 -1.46
C ALA A 202 11.74 20.19 -1.20
N ALA A 203 11.96 19.66 0.01
CA ALA A 203 11.58 18.29 0.38
C ALA A 203 10.06 18.09 0.31
N HIS A 204 9.30 19.02 0.90
CA HIS A 204 7.84 19.03 0.79
C HIS A 204 7.37 19.03 -0.68
N SER A 205 7.88 19.98 -1.46
CA SER A 205 7.47 20.14 -2.85
C SER A 205 7.81 18.91 -3.70
N ALA A 206 9.00 18.33 -3.51
CA ALA A 206 9.42 17.12 -4.22
C ALA A 206 8.52 15.92 -3.88
N ALA A 207 8.16 15.72 -2.61
CA ALA A 207 7.26 14.66 -2.17
C ALA A 207 5.85 14.83 -2.75
N VAL A 208 5.28 16.03 -2.69
CA VAL A 208 3.97 16.34 -3.28
C VAL A 208 3.97 16.12 -4.78
N MET A 209 5.02 16.55 -5.48
CA MET A 209 5.16 16.34 -6.93
C MET A 209 5.24 14.86 -7.30
N HIS A 210 5.99 14.07 -6.53
CA HIS A 210 6.05 12.61 -6.70
C HIS A 210 4.65 12.00 -6.59
N VAL A 211 3.90 12.33 -5.54
CA VAL A 211 2.54 11.80 -5.32
C VAL A 211 1.60 12.20 -6.45
N ARG A 212 1.65 13.46 -6.92
CA ARG A 212 0.83 13.94 -8.05
C ARG A 212 1.09 13.16 -9.33
N ARG A 213 2.36 12.91 -9.67
CA ARG A 213 2.70 12.11 -10.88
C ARG A 213 2.14 10.69 -10.78
N VAL A 214 2.21 10.07 -9.61
CA VAL A 214 1.60 8.74 -9.40
C VAL A 214 0.08 8.81 -9.53
N ALA A 215 -0.55 9.88 -9.02
CA ALA A 215 -1.99 10.11 -9.14
C ALA A 215 -2.44 10.21 -10.61
N ASP A 216 -1.70 10.97 -11.42
CA ASP A 216 -1.99 11.15 -12.85
C ASP A 216 -1.94 9.81 -13.60
N ILE A 217 -0.90 9.00 -13.36
CA ILE A 217 -0.76 7.67 -13.95
C ILE A 217 -1.92 6.77 -13.51
N ALA A 218 -2.23 6.74 -12.21
CA ALA A 218 -3.33 5.92 -11.68
C ALA A 218 -4.68 6.34 -12.24
N GLY A 219 -4.93 7.65 -12.37
CA GLY A 219 -6.16 8.19 -12.95
C GLY A 219 -6.39 7.71 -14.37
N THR A 220 -5.36 7.75 -15.23
CA THR A 220 -5.43 7.26 -16.60
C THR A 220 -5.77 5.76 -16.64
N LEU A 221 -5.03 4.94 -15.86
CA LEU A 221 -5.22 3.49 -15.83
C LEU A 221 -6.60 3.07 -15.28
N LEU A 222 -7.14 3.82 -14.31
CA LEU A 222 -8.47 3.53 -13.74
C LEU A 222 -9.60 3.85 -14.74
N VAL A 223 -9.49 4.92 -15.51
CA VAL A 223 -10.47 5.26 -16.55
C VAL A 223 -10.47 4.20 -17.65
N GLU A 224 -9.30 3.82 -18.17
CA GLU A 224 -9.16 2.75 -19.18
C GLU A 224 -9.71 1.41 -18.66
N GLY A 225 -9.42 1.07 -17.40
CA GLY A 225 -9.92 -0.15 -16.75
C GLY A 225 -11.43 -0.18 -16.61
N GLN A 226 -12.08 0.95 -16.31
CA GLN A 226 -13.54 1.04 -16.22
C GLN A 226 -14.22 0.90 -17.58
N GLU A 227 -13.68 1.48 -18.64
CA GLU A 227 -14.18 1.34 -20.00
C GLU A 227 -14.16 -0.13 -20.43
N HIS A 228 -13.05 -0.82 -20.16
CA HIS A 228 -12.90 -2.24 -20.48
C HIS A 228 -13.89 -3.16 -19.73
N LEU A 229 -14.14 -2.87 -18.45
CA LEU A 229 -15.13 -3.58 -17.63
C LEU A 229 -16.57 -3.34 -18.12
N SER A 230 -16.86 -2.13 -18.59
CA SER A 230 -18.17 -1.75 -19.12
C SER A 230 -18.47 -2.50 -20.43
N LEU A 231 -17.47 -2.59 -21.31
CA LEU A 231 -17.58 -3.33 -22.59
C LEU A 231 -17.80 -4.86 -22.36
N LYS A 232 -17.12 -5.45 -21.38
CA LYS A 232 -17.31 -6.86 -21.03
C LYS A 232 -18.68 -7.20 -20.42
N ARG A 233 -19.37 -6.23 -19.83
CA ARG A 233 -20.71 -6.42 -19.25
C ARG A 233 -21.84 -6.22 -20.27
N ALA A 234 -21.54 -5.57 -21.40
CA ALA A 234 -22.51 -5.26 -22.45
C ALA A 234 -22.56 -6.33 -23.58
N GLY A 235 -21.63 -7.26 -23.63
CA GLY A 235 -21.58 -8.37 -24.58
C GLY A 235 -21.82 -9.72 -23.91
#